data_1db8c46c1d785044017bf5f765b89aeb
#
_entry.id   1db8c46c1d785044017bf5f765b89aeb
#
_cell.length_a   1.000
_cell.length_b   1.000
_cell.length_c   1.000
_cell.angle_alpha   90.00
_cell.angle_beta   90.00
_cell.angle_gamma   90.00
#
_symmetry.space_group_name_H-M   'P 1'
#
loop_
_entity.id
_entity.type
_entity.pdbx_description
1 polymer ?
#
loop_
_entity_poly.entity_id
_entity_poly.type
_entity_poly.pdbx_seq_one_letter_code
_entity_poly.pdbx_strand_id
1 'polypeptide(L)'
;MPPRGEAVPFRWDVSRREQLGRLLAAELPPVPPWSGGQGMRALLPELRPCAAGVVARAGDARLVFVGRSLENVFDYLSGILSDTEWPGRCDLLLVSLRKNDDRGSNAARAALRGQFAAAGLAPDQIAASPRPVCFVDLVHSGATFGRLSDELARWALDEGVDVNAVRRRVRFVGITERGKNSPNAWRWFQRVEWRKDYPRSALRGLSVPYWTWTTWGDIQEKTVPSHSQARWGSEDMHQPPRDAEHLRALRLAVKLHERGRTREERERFCAELVGRPEMREPWLRSLVVQIRTR
;
A
#
# COMPACT_ATOMS: atom_id res chain seq x y z
N MET A 1 -17.59 18.55 -6.06
CA MET A 1 -16.91 17.29 -5.73
C MET A 1 -17.95 16.30 -5.22
N PRO A 2 -18.02 15.08 -5.71
CA PRO A 2 -18.87 14.06 -5.08
C PRO A 2 -18.41 13.85 -3.64
N PRO A 3 -19.31 13.54 -2.70
CA PRO A 3 -18.94 13.24 -1.33
C PRO A 3 -17.93 12.07 -1.32
N ARG A 4 -16.94 12.13 -0.43
CA ARG A 4 -15.81 11.16 -0.36
C ARG A 4 -16.24 9.69 -0.41
N GLY A 5 -17.49 9.37 -0.03
CA GLY A 5 -18.02 8.01 -0.03
C GLY A 5 -18.36 7.41 -1.39
N GLU A 6 -18.56 8.24 -2.43
CA GLU A 6 -18.99 7.76 -3.76
C GLU A 6 -17.84 7.47 -4.74
N ALA A 7 -16.62 7.91 -4.43
CA ALA A 7 -15.48 7.77 -5.33
C ALA A 7 -14.48 6.67 -4.90
N VAL A 8 -14.59 6.15 -3.67
CA VAL A 8 -13.59 5.22 -3.11
C VAL A 8 -14.20 3.83 -2.93
N PRO A 9 -13.51 2.75 -3.36
CA PRO A 9 -13.96 1.39 -3.12
C PRO A 9 -14.17 1.11 -1.63
N PHE A 10 -15.20 0.33 -1.32
CA PHE A 10 -15.46 -0.08 0.07
C PHE A 10 -14.32 -0.94 0.61
N ARG A 11 -13.93 -0.67 1.83
CA ARG A 11 -13.10 -1.53 2.66
C ARG A 11 -13.53 -1.43 4.12
N TRP A 12 -13.58 -2.57 4.80
CA TRP A 12 -13.84 -2.60 6.23
C TRP A 12 -12.73 -1.86 7.00
N ASP A 13 -13.12 -0.99 7.92
CA ASP A 13 -12.18 -0.31 8.82
C ASP A 13 -11.77 -1.27 9.94
N VAL A 14 -10.56 -1.83 9.83
CA VAL A 14 -10.03 -2.81 10.79
C VAL A 14 -9.79 -2.23 12.19
N SER A 15 -9.73 -0.90 12.34
CA SER A 15 -9.58 -0.24 13.63
C SER A 15 -10.87 -0.25 14.46
N ARG A 16 -12.02 -0.46 13.82
CA ARG A 16 -13.35 -0.47 14.44
C ARG A 16 -13.84 -1.88 14.75
N ARG A 17 -13.05 -2.65 15.47
CA ARG A 17 -13.33 -4.05 15.79
C ARG A 17 -14.75 -4.28 16.34
N GLU A 18 -15.24 -3.40 17.21
CA GLU A 18 -16.57 -3.53 17.82
C GLU A 18 -17.69 -3.54 16.75
N GLN A 19 -17.55 -2.72 15.71
CA GLN A 19 -18.50 -2.68 14.60
C GLN A 19 -18.42 -3.94 13.71
N LEU A 20 -17.29 -4.65 13.73
CA LEU A 20 -17.05 -5.87 12.97
C LEU A 20 -17.44 -7.15 13.73
N GLY A 21 -17.87 -7.05 14.99
CA GLY A 21 -18.05 -8.20 15.90
C GLY A 21 -18.82 -9.38 15.30
N ARG A 22 -19.96 -9.15 14.67
CA ARG A 22 -20.76 -10.20 14.03
C ARG A 22 -20.06 -10.85 12.83
N LEU A 23 -19.33 -10.06 12.02
CA LEU A 23 -18.57 -10.55 10.86
C LEU A 23 -17.38 -11.39 11.29
N LEU A 24 -16.73 -10.98 12.37
CA LEU A 24 -15.58 -11.70 12.94
C LEU A 24 -16.00 -13.00 13.65
N ALA A 25 -17.23 -13.07 14.16
CA ALA A 25 -17.77 -14.25 14.84
C ALA A 25 -18.48 -15.23 13.88
N ALA A 26 -18.68 -14.89 12.60
CA ALA A 26 -19.38 -15.75 11.65
C ALA A 26 -18.69 -17.12 11.52
N GLU A 27 -19.45 -18.21 11.45
CA GLU A 27 -18.88 -19.51 11.08
C GLU A 27 -18.44 -19.48 9.62
N LEU A 28 -17.21 -19.90 9.36
CA LEU A 28 -16.66 -19.95 8.01
C LEU A 28 -16.25 -21.38 7.68
N PRO A 29 -16.45 -21.81 6.43
CA PRO A 29 -15.95 -23.09 5.98
C PRO A 29 -14.43 -23.21 6.20
N PRO A 30 -13.93 -24.42 6.42
CA PRO A 30 -12.50 -24.65 6.61
C PRO A 30 -11.68 -24.11 5.42
N VAL A 31 -10.50 -23.61 5.73
CA VAL A 31 -9.57 -23.11 4.71
C VAL A 31 -9.10 -24.30 3.86
N PRO A 32 -9.26 -24.25 2.53
CA PRO A 32 -8.74 -25.31 1.67
C PRO A 32 -7.22 -25.47 1.85
N PRO A 33 -6.68 -26.68 1.89
CA PRO A 33 -5.25 -26.94 2.12
C PRO A 33 -4.31 -26.19 1.18
N TRP A 34 -4.77 -25.90 -0.04
CA TRP A 34 -4.00 -25.20 -1.09
C TRP A 34 -4.10 -23.66 -1.02
N SER A 35 -4.96 -23.09 -0.20
CA SER A 35 -5.19 -21.66 -0.16
C SER A 35 -4.13 -20.86 0.61
N GLY A 36 -3.02 -21.49 0.99
CA GLY A 36 -1.85 -20.82 1.56
C GLY A 36 -2.12 -19.97 2.80
N GLY A 37 -3.15 -20.32 3.57
CA GLY A 37 -3.55 -19.61 4.80
C GLY A 37 -2.41 -19.59 5.82
N GLN A 38 -1.42 -18.73 5.60
CA GLN A 38 -0.35 -18.52 6.57
C GLN A 38 -0.94 -17.82 7.79
N GLY A 39 -0.93 -18.52 8.91
CA GLY A 39 -1.25 -17.90 10.20
C GLY A 39 -0.29 -16.75 10.51
N MET A 40 -0.73 -15.82 11.35
CA MET A 40 0.02 -14.63 11.75
C MET A 40 1.47 -14.94 12.19
N ARG A 41 1.70 -16.10 12.86
CA ARG A 41 3.05 -16.52 13.28
C ARG A 41 4.02 -16.70 12.13
N ALA A 42 3.56 -17.21 10.98
CA ALA A 42 4.39 -17.39 9.80
C ALA A 42 4.60 -16.08 9.02
N LEU A 43 3.67 -15.12 9.12
CA LEU A 43 3.76 -13.82 8.44
C LEU A 43 4.70 -12.83 9.13
N LEU A 44 4.66 -12.71 10.45
CA LEU A 44 5.35 -11.65 11.21
C LEU A 44 6.87 -11.60 10.99
N PRO A 45 7.62 -12.72 10.87
CA PRO A 45 9.06 -12.68 10.65
C PRO A 45 9.49 -11.91 9.40
N GLU A 46 8.71 -11.98 8.32
CA GLU A 46 9.00 -11.25 7.07
C GLU A 46 8.22 -9.92 6.98
N LEU A 47 7.05 -9.85 7.57
CA LEU A 47 6.17 -8.68 7.55
C LEU A 47 6.81 -7.50 8.31
N ARG A 48 7.31 -7.73 9.51
CA ARG A 48 7.90 -6.68 10.36
C ARG A 48 9.12 -6.02 9.71
N PRO A 49 10.16 -6.75 9.28
CA PRO A 49 11.33 -6.13 8.64
C PRO A 49 10.97 -5.47 7.31
N CYS A 50 10.00 -6.01 6.56
CA CYS A 50 9.49 -5.38 5.34
C CYS A 50 8.78 -4.06 5.65
N ALA A 51 7.85 -4.04 6.58
CA ALA A 51 7.11 -2.84 7.00
C ALA A 51 8.06 -1.74 7.52
N ALA A 52 9.03 -2.10 8.37
CA ALA A 52 10.07 -1.19 8.84
C ALA A 52 10.91 -0.64 7.68
N GLY A 53 11.23 -1.50 6.70
CA GLY A 53 11.93 -1.10 5.49
C GLY A 53 11.15 -0.13 4.62
N VAL A 54 9.84 -0.33 4.48
CA VAL A 54 8.95 0.59 3.77
C VAL A 54 8.97 1.96 4.43
N VAL A 55 8.72 2.03 5.73
CA VAL A 55 8.73 3.29 6.50
C VAL A 55 10.07 4.01 6.34
N ALA A 56 11.19 3.34 6.60
CA ALA A 56 12.50 3.95 6.51
C ALA A 56 12.80 4.50 5.11
N ARG A 57 12.55 3.71 4.05
CA ARG A 57 12.89 4.08 2.67
C ARG A 57 11.95 5.09 2.03
N ALA A 58 10.72 5.20 2.50
CA ALA A 58 9.80 6.24 2.05
C ALA A 58 10.25 7.64 2.48
N GLY A 59 11.04 7.74 3.54
CA GLY A 59 11.40 9.01 4.14
C GLY A 59 10.19 9.66 4.85
N ASP A 60 10.23 10.98 5.07
CA ASP A 60 9.11 11.71 5.66
C ASP A 60 7.96 11.93 4.66
N ALA A 61 7.57 10.87 3.95
CA ALA A 61 6.49 10.89 2.97
C ALA A 61 5.19 10.30 3.52
N ARG A 62 4.07 10.67 2.91
CA ARG A 62 2.81 9.95 3.05
C ARG A 62 2.91 8.62 2.29
N LEU A 63 2.62 7.52 2.96
CA LEU A 63 2.62 6.18 2.38
C LEU A 63 1.28 5.88 1.68
N VAL A 64 1.34 5.43 0.44
CA VAL A 64 0.17 4.99 -0.32
C VAL A 64 0.44 3.60 -0.87
N PHE A 65 -0.15 2.59 -0.24
CA PHE A 65 -0.07 1.21 -0.72
C PHE A 65 -0.99 1.03 -1.92
N VAL A 66 -0.44 0.54 -3.05
CA VAL A 66 -1.17 0.42 -4.31
C VAL A 66 -1.72 -0.99 -4.48
N GLY A 67 -3.02 -1.08 -4.73
CA GLY A 67 -3.69 -2.37 -4.93
C GLY A 67 -3.88 -3.14 -3.63
N ARG A 68 -3.92 -4.48 -3.74
CA ARG A 68 -4.23 -5.38 -2.64
C ARG A 68 -3.03 -6.23 -2.19
N SER A 69 -1.94 -6.20 -2.95
CA SER A 69 -0.81 -7.12 -2.72
C SER A 69 -0.17 -6.92 -1.35
N LEU A 70 -0.15 -5.69 -0.86
CA LEU A 70 0.47 -5.32 0.42
C LEU A 70 -0.54 -4.91 1.50
N GLU A 71 -1.80 -5.32 1.40
CA GLU A 71 -2.79 -4.95 2.43
C GLU A 71 -2.42 -5.46 3.82
N ASN A 72 -1.74 -6.62 3.95
CA ASN A 72 -1.21 -7.08 5.24
C ASN A 72 -0.17 -6.14 5.84
N VAL A 73 0.72 -5.58 5.01
CA VAL A 73 1.71 -4.60 5.46
C VAL A 73 1.02 -3.32 5.91
N PHE A 74 0.01 -2.89 5.14
CA PHE A 74 -0.82 -1.74 5.49
C PHE A 74 -1.57 -1.96 6.82
N ASP A 75 -2.26 -3.10 6.99
CA ASP A 75 -3.03 -3.39 8.19
C ASP A 75 -2.14 -3.49 9.43
N TYR A 76 -0.99 -4.12 9.31
CA TYR A 76 0.00 -4.17 10.38
C TYR A 76 0.51 -2.78 10.75
N LEU A 77 0.89 -1.96 9.76
CA LEU A 77 1.36 -0.59 9.99
C LEU A 77 0.26 0.30 10.56
N SER A 78 -1.00 0.12 10.17
CA SER A 78 -2.12 0.87 10.74
C SER A 78 -2.24 0.66 12.26
N GLY A 79 -1.87 -0.54 12.75
CA GLY A 79 -1.78 -0.82 14.18
C GLY A 79 -0.55 -0.21 14.85
N ILE A 80 0.64 -0.37 14.24
CA ILE A 80 1.90 0.19 14.76
C ILE A 80 1.82 1.71 14.91
N LEU A 81 1.19 2.38 13.93
CA LEU A 81 1.17 3.84 13.82
C LEU A 81 -0.07 4.49 14.44
N SER A 82 -1.02 3.71 14.98
CA SER A 82 -2.36 4.19 15.38
C SER A 82 -2.34 5.38 16.34
N ASP A 83 -1.39 5.41 17.25
CA ASP A 83 -1.32 6.42 18.32
C ASP A 83 -0.16 7.43 18.10
N THR A 84 0.33 7.54 16.86
CA THR A 84 1.38 8.49 16.46
C THR A 84 0.77 9.63 15.64
N GLU A 85 1.58 10.49 15.08
CA GLU A 85 1.15 11.52 14.10
C GLU A 85 0.97 10.95 12.67
N TRP A 86 1.08 9.62 12.50
CA TRP A 86 1.10 8.96 11.19
C TRP A 86 -0.21 8.34 10.69
N PRO A 87 -1.31 8.17 11.45
CA PRO A 87 -2.52 7.53 10.93
C PRO A 87 -3.03 8.14 9.62
N GLY A 88 -3.01 9.48 9.49
CA GLY A 88 -3.39 10.19 8.26
C GLY A 88 -2.30 10.21 7.18
N ARG A 89 -1.19 9.48 7.35
CA ARG A 89 -0.05 9.40 6.43
C ARG A 89 0.18 8.01 5.88
N CYS A 90 -0.75 7.09 6.10
CA CYS A 90 -0.67 5.71 5.64
C CYS A 90 -2.02 5.31 5.06
N ASP A 91 -2.11 5.14 3.76
CA ASP A 91 -3.33 4.88 3.02
C ASP A 91 -3.20 3.65 2.13
N LEU A 92 -4.34 3.02 1.83
CA LEU A 92 -4.47 1.95 0.87
C LEU A 92 -5.29 2.42 -0.33
N LEU A 93 -4.66 2.53 -1.48
CA LEU A 93 -5.29 2.87 -2.75
C LEU A 93 -5.75 1.59 -3.46
N LEU A 94 -7.02 1.25 -3.33
CA LEU A 94 -7.61 0.06 -3.91
C LEU A 94 -7.81 0.22 -5.41
N VAL A 95 -6.75 0.03 -6.18
CA VAL A 95 -6.76 0.10 -7.64
C VAL A 95 -5.89 -1.02 -8.22
N SER A 96 -6.33 -1.64 -9.29
CA SER A 96 -5.49 -2.55 -10.06
C SER A 96 -5.13 -1.90 -11.39
N LEU A 97 -3.84 -1.60 -11.56
CA LEU A 97 -3.27 -1.09 -12.80
C LEU A 97 -2.57 -2.20 -13.60
N ARG A 98 -2.88 -3.46 -13.31
CA ARG A 98 -2.31 -4.64 -13.96
C ARG A 98 -2.98 -4.84 -15.32
N LYS A 99 -2.22 -4.86 -16.43
CA LYS A 99 -2.72 -5.09 -17.81
C LYS A 99 -4.04 -4.37 -18.11
N ASN A 100 -4.00 -3.08 -18.13
CA ASN A 100 -5.12 -2.32 -18.67
C ASN A 100 -5.00 -2.30 -20.19
N ASP A 101 -6.08 -2.57 -20.88
CA ASP A 101 -6.18 -2.24 -22.29
C ASP A 101 -6.07 -0.71 -22.38
N ASP A 102 -5.18 -0.18 -23.22
CA ASP A 102 -5.01 1.27 -23.42
C ASP A 102 -6.30 1.96 -23.91
N ARG A 103 -7.33 1.17 -24.23
CA ARG A 103 -8.64 1.58 -24.69
C ARG A 103 -9.68 1.79 -23.57
N GLY A 104 -9.26 1.91 -22.30
CA GLY A 104 -10.19 2.23 -21.22
C GLY A 104 -11.07 3.43 -21.56
N SER A 105 -12.38 3.29 -21.34
CA SER A 105 -13.34 4.36 -21.63
C SER A 105 -12.96 5.64 -20.86
N ASN A 106 -13.30 6.81 -21.40
CA ASN A 106 -13.12 8.08 -20.69
C ASN A 106 -13.84 8.07 -19.33
N ALA A 107 -14.98 7.37 -19.23
CA ALA A 107 -15.70 7.19 -17.97
C ALA A 107 -14.89 6.40 -16.94
N ALA A 108 -14.26 5.29 -17.32
CA ALA A 108 -13.41 4.51 -16.41
C ALA A 108 -12.19 5.33 -15.94
N ARG A 109 -11.59 6.12 -16.82
CA ARG A 109 -10.49 7.02 -16.46
C ARG A 109 -10.96 8.14 -15.53
N ALA A 110 -12.12 8.73 -15.78
CA ALA A 110 -12.71 9.73 -14.88
C ALA A 110 -12.98 9.15 -13.48
N ALA A 111 -13.51 7.93 -13.40
CA ALA A 111 -13.72 7.24 -12.14
C ALA A 111 -12.41 6.97 -11.39
N LEU A 112 -11.35 6.53 -12.09
CA LEU A 112 -10.02 6.37 -11.53
C LEU A 112 -9.48 7.69 -10.95
N ARG A 113 -9.55 8.77 -11.72
CA ARG A 113 -9.13 10.11 -11.28
C ARG A 113 -9.96 10.60 -10.08
N GLY A 114 -11.26 10.33 -10.07
CA GLY A 114 -12.14 10.60 -8.94
C GLY A 114 -11.69 9.89 -7.66
N GLN A 115 -11.32 8.60 -7.76
CA GLN A 115 -10.78 7.83 -6.64
C GLN A 115 -9.43 8.43 -6.15
N PHE A 116 -8.55 8.81 -7.04
CA PHE A 116 -7.28 9.44 -6.70
C PHE A 116 -7.48 10.80 -6.03
N ALA A 117 -8.36 11.63 -6.59
CA ALA A 117 -8.69 12.95 -6.02
C ALA A 117 -9.29 12.82 -4.60
N ALA A 118 -10.21 11.85 -4.39
CA ALA A 118 -10.78 11.58 -3.08
C ALA A 118 -9.72 11.11 -2.07
N ALA A 119 -8.67 10.44 -2.54
CA ALA A 119 -7.51 10.05 -1.74
C ALA A 119 -6.47 11.18 -1.58
N GLY A 120 -6.70 12.39 -2.09
CA GLY A 120 -5.73 13.49 -2.03
C GLY A 120 -4.51 13.27 -2.93
N LEU A 121 -4.71 12.62 -4.08
CA LEU A 121 -3.68 12.22 -5.04
C LEU A 121 -3.89 12.85 -6.43
N ALA A 122 -4.74 13.88 -6.55
CA ALA A 122 -4.80 14.67 -7.78
C ALA A 122 -3.48 15.43 -7.99
N PRO A 123 -3.08 15.72 -9.24
CA PRO A 123 -1.80 16.37 -9.54
C PRO A 123 -1.58 17.68 -8.80
N ASP A 124 -2.59 18.54 -8.70
CA ASP A 124 -2.56 19.79 -7.94
C ASP A 124 -2.36 19.54 -6.43
N GLN A 125 -3.08 18.55 -5.88
CA GLN A 125 -2.97 18.15 -4.48
C GLN A 125 -1.58 17.61 -4.15
N ILE A 126 -1.00 16.78 -5.04
CA ILE A 126 0.36 16.25 -4.89
C ILE A 126 1.38 17.39 -4.96
N ALA A 127 1.25 18.29 -5.95
CA ALA A 127 2.17 19.40 -6.15
C ALA A 127 2.16 20.38 -4.95
N ALA A 128 0.99 20.64 -4.37
CA ALA A 128 0.80 21.51 -3.20
C ALA A 128 1.08 20.82 -1.85
N SER A 129 1.24 19.49 -1.84
CA SER A 129 1.42 18.75 -0.58
C SER A 129 2.69 19.19 0.16
N PRO A 130 2.64 19.41 1.49
CA PRO A 130 3.83 19.75 2.28
C PRO A 130 4.82 18.58 2.35
N ARG A 131 4.35 17.33 2.18
CA ARG A 131 5.16 16.13 2.18
C ARG A 131 5.07 15.39 0.85
N PRO A 132 6.14 14.71 0.41
CA PRO A 132 6.06 13.81 -0.73
C PRO A 132 5.03 12.70 -0.51
N VAL A 133 4.50 12.16 -1.61
CA VAL A 133 3.69 10.94 -1.64
C VAL A 133 4.58 9.78 -2.06
N CYS A 134 4.59 8.71 -1.29
CA CYS A 134 5.35 7.50 -1.58
C CYS A 134 4.41 6.35 -1.92
N PHE A 135 4.38 5.94 -3.18
CA PHE A 135 3.66 4.75 -3.63
C PHE A 135 4.45 3.48 -3.31
N VAL A 136 3.76 2.50 -2.72
CA VAL A 136 4.36 1.24 -2.27
C VAL A 136 3.61 0.07 -2.91
N ASP A 137 4.33 -0.84 -3.57
CA ASP A 137 3.70 -2.04 -4.18
C ASP A 137 4.70 -3.21 -4.26
N LEU A 138 4.17 -4.43 -4.45
CA LEU A 138 4.94 -5.57 -4.93
C LEU A 138 5.31 -5.37 -6.39
N VAL A 139 6.57 -5.53 -6.72
CA VAL A 139 7.07 -5.25 -8.06
C VAL A 139 7.72 -6.48 -8.68
N HIS A 140 7.26 -6.83 -9.88
CA HIS A 140 7.95 -7.76 -10.77
C HIS A 140 8.75 -6.98 -11.84
N SER A 141 8.06 -6.20 -12.67
CA SER A 141 8.65 -5.41 -13.75
C SER A 141 8.58 -3.88 -13.54
N GLY A 142 7.82 -3.42 -12.56
CA GLY A 142 7.56 -1.99 -12.35
C GLY A 142 6.43 -1.41 -13.20
N ALA A 143 5.68 -2.24 -13.92
CA ALA A 143 4.62 -1.78 -14.82
C ALA A 143 3.47 -1.03 -14.11
N THR A 144 3.10 -1.44 -12.89
CA THR A 144 2.08 -0.73 -12.09
C THR A 144 2.51 0.71 -11.82
N PHE A 145 3.75 0.91 -11.38
CA PHE A 145 4.27 2.25 -11.14
C PHE A 145 4.45 3.07 -12.41
N GLY A 146 4.83 2.43 -13.54
CA GLY A 146 4.88 3.09 -14.83
C GLY A 146 3.52 3.68 -15.23
N ARG A 147 2.47 2.86 -15.19
CA ARG A 147 1.11 3.32 -15.51
C ARG A 147 0.60 4.39 -14.56
N LEU A 148 0.92 4.28 -13.26
CA LEU A 148 0.61 5.32 -12.28
C LEU A 148 1.29 6.63 -12.65
N SER A 149 2.59 6.57 -12.98
CA SER A 149 3.39 7.72 -13.40
C SER A 149 2.81 8.37 -14.66
N ASP A 150 2.48 7.55 -15.66
CA ASP A 150 1.92 8.01 -16.95
C ASP A 150 0.55 8.66 -16.76
N GLU A 151 -0.33 8.08 -15.92
CA GLU A 151 -1.65 8.67 -15.66
C GLU A 151 -1.54 9.99 -14.89
N LEU A 152 -0.69 10.07 -13.87
CA LEU A 152 -0.47 11.31 -13.14
C LEU A 152 0.12 12.41 -14.04
N ALA A 153 1.06 12.06 -14.93
CA ALA A 153 1.65 13.02 -15.86
C ALA A 153 0.62 13.51 -16.90
N ARG A 154 -0.16 12.57 -17.47
CA ARG A 154 -1.24 12.92 -18.41
C ARG A 154 -2.30 13.80 -17.77
N TRP A 155 -2.73 13.43 -16.55
CA TRP A 155 -3.72 14.21 -15.81
C TRP A 155 -3.21 15.61 -15.46
N ALA A 156 -1.95 15.73 -15.04
CA ALA A 156 -1.34 17.03 -14.81
C ALA A 156 -1.36 17.92 -16.05
N LEU A 157 -1.05 17.36 -17.24
CA LEU A 157 -1.12 18.09 -18.51
C LEU A 157 -2.56 18.51 -18.83
N ASP A 158 -3.53 17.62 -18.65
CA ASP A 158 -4.95 17.89 -18.91
C ASP A 158 -5.48 19.05 -18.04
N GLU A 159 -4.96 19.23 -16.84
CA GLU A 159 -5.36 20.27 -15.89
C GLU A 159 -4.41 21.49 -15.82
N GLY A 160 -3.38 21.51 -16.68
CA GLY A 160 -2.41 22.62 -16.70
C GLY A 160 -1.50 22.68 -15.47
N VAL A 161 -1.31 21.57 -14.76
CA VAL A 161 -0.42 21.47 -13.61
C VAL A 161 1.01 21.15 -14.08
N ASP A 162 2.03 21.77 -13.49
CA ASP A 162 3.43 21.45 -13.80
C ASP A 162 3.75 20.00 -13.44
N VAL A 163 3.93 19.16 -14.46
CA VAL A 163 4.28 17.73 -14.32
C VAL A 163 5.55 17.56 -13.49
N ASN A 164 6.52 18.44 -13.61
CA ASN A 164 7.77 18.35 -12.84
C ASN A 164 7.55 18.69 -11.36
N ALA A 165 6.60 19.58 -11.04
CA ALA A 165 6.20 19.83 -9.66
C ALA A 165 5.62 18.56 -9.02
N VAL A 166 4.74 17.85 -9.74
CA VAL A 166 4.20 16.54 -9.32
C VAL A 166 5.32 15.52 -9.13
N ARG A 167 6.19 15.34 -10.15
CA ARG A 167 7.30 14.37 -10.13
C ARG A 167 8.27 14.58 -8.97
N ARG A 168 8.55 15.81 -8.59
CA ARG A 168 9.39 16.13 -7.43
C ARG A 168 8.78 15.70 -6.09
N ARG A 169 7.46 15.57 -6.03
CA ARG A 169 6.71 15.17 -4.82
C ARG A 169 6.37 13.67 -4.77
N VAL A 170 6.65 12.92 -5.81
CA VAL A 170 6.35 11.49 -5.89
C VAL A 170 7.60 10.65 -5.62
N ARG A 171 7.42 9.58 -4.86
CA ARG A 171 8.41 8.54 -4.57
C ARG A 171 7.80 7.16 -4.79
N PHE A 172 8.66 6.15 -4.98
CA PHE A 172 8.24 4.76 -5.18
C PHE A 172 9.11 3.83 -4.34
N VAL A 173 8.49 2.96 -3.58
CA VAL A 173 9.13 1.85 -2.88
C VAL A 173 8.58 0.55 -3.45
N GLY A 174 9.38 -0.13 -4.25
CA GLY A 174 9.05 -1.43 -4.84
C GLY A 174 9.62 -2.57 -4.02
N ILE A 175 8.77 -3.56 -3.68
CA ILE A 175 9.16 -4.77 -2.96
C ILE A 175 9.28 -5.91 -3.97
N THR A 176 10.49 -6.44 -4.15
CA THR A 176 10.79 -7.51 -5.11
C THR A 176 11.09 -8.82 -4.41
N GLU A 177 11.07 -9.90 -5.16
CA GLU A 177 11.69 -11.15 -4.77
C GLU A 177 13.20 -10.95 -4.53
N ARG A 178 13.76 -11.57 -3.48
CA ARG A 178 15.16 -11.39 -3.06
C ARG A 178 16.17 -11.85 -4.12
N GLY A 179 15.86 -12.92 -4.85
CA GLY A 179 16.71 -13.42 -5.95
C GLY A 179 16.85 -12.44 -7.11
N LYS A 180 15.90 -11.50 -7.26
CA LYS A 180 15.88 -10.46 -8.30
C LYS A 180 16.39 -9.12 -7.80
N ASN A 181 17.32 -9.11 -6.87
CA ASN A 181 17.92 -7.89 -6.32
C ASN A 181 19.46 -7.93 -6.45
N SER A 182 20.09 -6.74 -6.38
CA SER A 182 21.55 -6.62 -6.38
C SER A 182 22.16 -7.40 -5.19
N PRO A 183 23.31 -8.09 -5.38
CA PRO A 183 24.15 -8.16 -6.59
C PRO A 183 23.70 -9.15 -7.66
N ASN A 184 22.71 -10.03 -7.38
CA ASN A 184 22.34 -11.14 -8.26
C ASN A 184 21.59 -10.70 -9.53
N ALA A 185 20.89 -9.57 -9.46
CA ALA A 185 20.14 -9.02 -10.59
C ALA A 185 20.09 -7.48 -10.53
N TRP A 186 19.72 -6.89 -11.65
CA TRP A 186 19.42 -5.46 -11.69
C TRP A 186 18.24 -5.15 -10.77
N ARG A 187 18.33 -4.05 -10.05
CA ARG A 187 17.20 -3.56 -9.26
C ARG A 187 16.04 -3.24 -10.20
N TRP A 188 14.80 -3.48 -9.76
CA TRP A 188 13.61 -3.33 -10.59
C TRP A 188 13.56 -2.00 -11.34
N PHE A 189 13.94 -0.90 -10.70
CA PHE A 189 13.89 0.44 -11.29
C PHE A 189 15.04 0.71 -12.28
N GLN A 190 16.04 -0.13 -12.39
CA GLN A 190 17.14 0.07 -13.35
C GLN A 190 16.71 -0.31 -14.79
N ARG A 191 15.65 -1.09 -14.93
CA ARG A 191 15.15 -1.59 -16.23
C ARG A 191 13.97 -0.80 -16.78
N VAL A 192 13.42 0.17 -16.01
CA VAL A 192 12.23 0.90 -16.42
C VAL A 192 12.60 2.26 -17.03
N GLU A 193 12.07 2.53 -18.22
CA GLU A 193 12.34 3.73 -19.00
C GLU A 193 11.91 5.02 -18.28
N TRP A 194 10.72 5.01 -17.68
CA TRP A 194 10.11 6.16 -17.01
C TRP A 194 10.90 6.64 -15.77
N ARG A 195 11.87 5.87 -15.27
CA ARG A 195 12.69 6.28 -14.11
C ARG A 195 13.47 7.57 -14.37
N LYS A 196 13.83 7.86 -15.63
CA LYS A 196 14.57 9.06 -16.02
C LYS A 196 13.81 10.36 -15.75
N ASP A 197 12.50 10.25 -15.61
CA ASP A 197 11.59 11.35 -15.30
C ASP A 197 11.59 11.75 -13.83
N TYR A 198 12.24 10.94 -12.97
CA TYR A 198 12.27 11.13 -11.53
C TYR A 198 13.70 11.28 -10.98
N PRO A 199 13.88 12.02 -9.88
CA PRO A 199 15.15 12.02 -9.18
C PRO A 199 15.57 10.61 -8.77
N ARG A 200 16.89 10.30 -8.80
CA ARG A 200 17.39 8.97 -8.39
C ARG A 200 16.97 8.58 -6.96
N SER A 201 16.78 9.57 -6.10
CA SER A 201 16.33 9.37 -4.72
C SER A 201 14.86 8.98 -4.61
N ALA A 202 14.04 9.17 -5.65
CA ALA A 202 12.62 8.89 -5.63
C ALA A 202 12.29 7.39 -5.74
N LEU A 203 13.19 6.57 -6.30
CA LEU A 203 12.95 5.15 -6.51
C LEU A 203 13.80 4.31 -5.54
N ARG A 204 13.14 3.50 -4.76
CA ARG A 204 13.75 2.62 -3.76
C ARG A 204 13.29 1.18 -3.95
N GLY A 205 14.14 0.24 -3.57
CA GLY A 205 13.84 -1.18 -3.59
C GLY A 205 13.97 -1.80 -2.21
N LEU A 206 13.08 -2.72 -1.92
CA LEU A 206 13.17 -3.70 -0.85
C LEU A 206 13.07 -5.09 -1.45
N SER A 207 13.48 -6.11 -0.70
CA SER A 207 13.30 -7.49 -1.13
C SER A 207 12.85 -8.38 0.01
N VAL A 208 12.00 -9.34 -0.33
CA VAL A 208 11.52 -10.41 0.56
C VAL A 208 11.81 -11.77 -0.05
N PRO A 209 11.79 -12.88 0.71
CA PRO A 209 11.90 -14.21 0.15
C PRO A 209 10.87 -14.47 -0.95
N TYR A 210 11.20 -15.34 -1.91
CA TYR A 210 10.30 -15.69 -3.03
C TYR A 210 8.91 -16.11 -2.56
N TRP A 211 8.84 -17.00 -1.57
CA TRP A 211 7.55 -17.49 -1.04
C TRP A 211 6.71 -16.39 -0.38
N THR A 212 7.35 -15.47 0.33
CA THR A 212 6.66 -14.32 0.90
C THR A 212 6.11 -13.42 -0.21
N TRP A 213 6.91 -13.15 -1.23
CA TRP A 213 6.52 -12.33 -2.37
C TRP A 213 5.33 -12.94 -3.12
N THR A 214 5.40 -14.24 -3.45
CA THR A 214 4.32 -14.99 -4.13
C THR A 214 3.06 -15.06 -3.26
N THR A 215 3.22 -15.34 -1.96
CA THR A 215 2.08 -15.40 -1.03
C THR A 215 1.34 -14.08 -0.99
N TRP A 216 2.04 -12.96 -0.81
CA TRP A 216 1.40 -11.65 -0.76
C TRP A 216 0.79 -11.21 -2.10
N GLY A 217 1.42 -11.59 -3.21
CA GLY A 217 0.94 -11.25 -4.55
C GLY A 217 -0.28 -12.04 -4.98
N ASP A 218 -0.18 -13.36 -4.90
CA ASP A 218 -1.06 -14.26 -5.65
C ASP A 218 -1.88 -15.23 -4.78
N ILE A 219 -1.36 -15.66 -3.61
CA ILE A 219 -1.98 -16.77 -2.85
C ILE A 219 -2.88 -16.25 -1.72
N GLN A 220 -2.48 -15.18 -1.05
CA GLN A 220 -3.18 -14.67 0.11
C GLN A 220 -4.58 -14.17 -0.22
N GLU A 221 -5.57 -14.62 0.54
CA GLU A 221 -6.93 -14.07 0.51
C GLU A 221 -6.91 -12.56 0.80
N LYS A 222 -7.77 -11.81 0.11
CA LYS A 222 -7.81 -10.34 0.17
C LYS A 222 -9.09 -9.85 0.84
N THR A 223 -9.03 -8.71 1.50
CA THR A 223 -10.17 -8.14 2.22
C THR A 223 -11.26 -7.60 1.29
N VAL A 224 -10.91 -7.34 0.03
CA VAL A 224 -11.82 -6.80 -1.00
C VAL A 224 -11.54 -7.44 -2.36
N PRO A 225 -12.52 -7.44 -3.27
CA PRO A 225 -12.33 -7.87 -4.66
C PRO A 225 -11.32 -6.98 -5.41
N SER A 226 -10.80 -7.47 -6.56
CA SER A 226 -9.92 -6.66 -7.40
C SER A 226 -10.67 -5.51 -8.07
N HIS A 227 -10.17 -4.31 -7.94
CA HIS A 227 -10.67 -3.12 -8.63
C HIS A 227 -9.92 -2.88 -9.93
N SER A 228 -10.08 -3.81 -10.88
CA SER A 228 -9.54 -3.71 -12.23
C SER A 228 -10.24 -2.62 -13.04
N GLN A 229 -9.67 -2.27 -14.18
CA GLN A 229 -10.24 -1.23 -15.07
C GLN A 229 -11.71 -1.46 -15.43
N ALA A 230 -12.12 -2.71 -15.62
CA ALA A 230 -13.52 -3.06 -15.91
C ALA A 230 -14.48 -2.73 -14.76
N ARG A 231 -13.97 -2.52 -13.56
CA ARG A 231 -14.75 -2.21 -12.36
C ARG A 231 -14.59 -0.78 -11.86
N TRP A 232 -13.77 0.04 -12.54
CA TRP A 232 -13.64 1.45 -12.15
C TRP A 232 -14.96 2.19 -12.39
N GLY A 233 -15.50 2.77 -11.32
CA GLY A 233 -16.80 3.45 -11.34
C GLY A 233 -18.01 2.52 -11.32
N SER A 234 -17.83 1.22 -11.10
CA SER A 234 -18.93 0.28 -10.92
C SER A 234 -19.55 0.39 -9.50
N GLU A 235 -20.86 0.34 -9.39
CA GLU A 235 -21.56 0.45 -8.11
C GLU A 235 -21.21 -0.68 -7.13
N ASP A 236 -20.86 -1.87 -7.63
CA ASP A 236 -20.49 -3.02 -6.81
C ASP A 236 -19.19 -2.81 -6.02
N MET A 237 -18.35 -1.86 -6.42
CA MET A 237 -17.14 -1.49 -5.67
C MET A 237 -17.43 -0.87 -4.30
N HIS A 238 -18.64 -0.37 -4.09
CA HIS A 238 -19.06 0.24 -2.82
C HIS A 238 -19.73 -0.75 -1.87
N GLN A 239 -19.98 -1.98 -2.33
CA GLN A 239 -20.65 -2.99 -1.52
C GLN A 239 -19.65 -3.73 -0.62
N PRO A 240 -20.00 -3.94 0.68
CA PRO A 240 -19.15 -4.68 1.59
C PRO A 240 -19.10 -6.17 1.21
N PRO A 241 -17.91 -6.74 0.91
CA PRO A 241 -17.80 -8.15 0.63
C PRO A 241 -18.07 -8.98 1.90
N ARG A 242 -18.85 -10.04 1.77
CA ARG A 242 -19.29 -10.89 2.91
C ARG A 242 -19.07 -12.39 2.68
N ASP A 243 -18.49 -12.77 1.56
CA ASP A 243 -18.16 -14.17 1.32
C ASP A 243 -17.02 -14.66 2.23
N ALA A 244 -16.88 -15.97 2.33
CA ALA A 244 -15.97 -16.61 3.28
C ALA A 244 -14.50 -16.21 3.08
N GLU A 245 -14.06 -16.02 1.84
CA GLU A 245 -12.69 -15.61 1.53
C GLU A 245 -12.38 -14.22 2.09
N HIS A 246 -13.21 -13.24 1.76
CA HIS A 246 -13.02 -11.86 2.23
C HIS A 246 -13.17 -11.74 3.75
N LEU A 247 -14.06 -12.54 4.37
CA LEU A 247 -14.20 -12.55 5.83
C LEU A 247 -12.99 -13.19 6.54
N ARG A 248 -12.37 -14.24 5.96
CA ARG A 248 -11.11 -14.79 6.51
C ARG A 248 -9.99 -13.76 6.41
N ALA A 249 -9.86 -13.09 5.27
CA ALA A 249 -8.89 -12.02 5.08
C ALA A 249 -9.12 -10.87 6.07
N LEU A 250 -10.39 -10.46 6.30
CA LEU A 250 -10.75 -9.44 7.28
C LEU A 250 -10.31 -9.83 8.70
N ARG A 251 -10.52 -11.10 9.10
CA ARG A 251 -10.06 -11.61 10.40
C ARG A 251 -8.55 -11.50 10.56
N LEU A 252 -7.80 -11.82 9.51
CA LEU A 252 -6.35 -11.67 9.52
C LEU A 252 -5.94 -10.19 9.61
N ALA A 253 -6.58 -9.32 8.85
CA ALA A 253 -6.35 -7.89 8.83
C ALA A 253 -6.55 -7.26 10.24
N VAL A 254 -7.66 -7.61 10.91
CA VAL A 254 -7.94 -7.16 12.29
C VAL A 254 -6.85 -7.67 13.25
N LYS A 255 -6.49 -8.96 13.16
CA LYS A 255 -5.43 -9.54 14.01
C LYS A 255 -4.07 -8.85 13.79
N LEU A 256 -3.73 -8.50 12.56
CA LEU A 256 -2.50 -7.78 12.23
C LEU A 256 -2.51 -6.36 12.81
N HIS A 257 -3.62 -5.66 12.66
CA HIS A 257 -3.81 -4.34 13.26
C HIS A 257 -3.67 -4.40 14.79
N GLU A 258 -4.39 -5.31 15.44
CA GLU A 258 -4.34 -5.49 16.91
C GLU A 258 -2.94 -5.89 17.39
N ARG A 259 -2.26 -6.81 16.67
CA ARG A 259 -0.87 -7.17 16.97
C ARG A 259 0.06 -5.97 16.89
N GLY A 260 -0.08 -5.14 15.84
CA GLY A 260 0.69 -3.91 15.67
C GLY A 260 0.53 -2.93 16.84
N ARG A 261 -0.62 -2.91 17.50
CA ARG A 261 -0.88 -2.06 18.68
C ARG A 261 -0.25 -2.55 19.97
N THR A 262 0.17 -3.81 20.05
CA THR A 262 0.77 -4.32 21.29
C THR A 262 2.14 -3.70 21.56
N ARG A 263 2.43 -3.40 22.81
CA ARG A 263 3.73 -2.86 23.24
C ARG A 263 4.90 -3.72 22.77
N GLU A 264 4.78 -5.04 22.96
CA GLU A 264 5.80 -6.01 22.54
C GLU A 264 6.12 -5.88 21.04
N GLU A 265 5.10 -5.76 20.19
CA GLU A 265 5.29 -5.67 18.74
C GLU A 265 5.86 -4.31 18.31
N ARG A 266 5.43 -3.23 18.97
CA ARG A 266 5.97 -1.89 18.77
C ARG A 266 7.46 -1.81 19.13
N GLU A 267 7.87 -2.43 20.23
CA GLU A 267 9.28 -2.52 20.62
C GLU A 267 10.10 -3.29 19.58
N ARG A 268 9.60 -4.43 19.09
CA ARG A 268 10.26 -5.22 18.03
C ARG A 268 10.34 -4.45 16.71
N PHE A 269 9.28 -3.76 16.35
CA PHE A 269 9.27 -2.91 15.14
C PHE A 269 10.28 -1.76 15.25
N CYS A 270 10.35 -1.10 16.40
CA CYS A 270 11.36 -0.07 16.66
C CYS A 270 12.79 -0.61 16.59
N ALA A 271 13.03 -1.85 17.06
CA ALA A 271 14.34 -2.49 16.92
C ALA A 271 14.74 -2.66 15.43
N GLU A 272 13.80 -3.04 14.57
CA GLU A 272 14.02 -3.11 13.12
C GLU A 272 14.35 -1.74 12.51
N LEU A 273 13.72 -0.66 12.98
CA LEU A 273 14.01 0.69 12.52
C LEU A 273 15.38 1.19 12.98
N VAL A 274 15.73 0.93 14.24
CA VAL A 274 17.01 1.37 14.83
C VAL A 274 18.21 0.78 14.08
N GLY A 275 18.10 -0.43 13.55
CA GLY A 275 19.14 -1.06 12.75
C GLY A 275 19.32 -0.49 11.33
N ARG A 276 18.55 0.52 10.91
CA ARG A 276 18.58 1.05 9.54
C ARG A 276 19.40 2.33 9.42
N PRO A 277 20.10 2.53 8.27
CA PRO A 277 20.86 3.75 8.02
C PRO A 277 20.04 5.04 8.13
N GLU A 278 18.73 4.96 7.81
CA GLU A 278 17.80 6.09 7.85
C GLU A 278 17.53 6.62 9.27
N MET A 279 17.96 5.90 10.34
CA MET A 279 17.88 6.41 11.72
C MET A 279 18.69 7.69 11.98
N ARG A 280 19.61 8.05 11.08
CA ARG A 280 20.27 9.36 11.11
C ARG A 280 19.29 10.53 10.89
N GLU A 281 18.14 10.29 10.26
CA GLU A 281 17.15 11.31 9.95
C GLU A 281 16.30 11.68 11.19
N PRO A 282 16.14 12.98 11.52
CA PRO A 282 15.41 13.41 12.71
C PRO A 282 13.96 12.92 12.77
N TRP A 283 13.26 12.91 11.61
CA TRP A 283 11.88 12.47 11.54
C TRP A 283 11.71 11.01 11.96
N LEU A 284 12.67 10.11 11.60
CA LEU A 284 12.57 8.69 11.95
C LEU A 284 12.86 8.46 13.43
N ARG A 285 13.79 9.21 14.01
CA ARG A 285 14.02 9.19 15.46
C ARG A 285 12.78 9.65 16.22
N SER A 286 12.14 10.74 15.78
CA SER A 286 10.87 11.22 16.36
C SER A 286 9.78 10.15 16.28
N LEU A 287 9.62 9.50 15.13
CA LEU A 287 8.64 8.41 14.95
C LEU A 287 8.92 7.24 15.91
N VAL A 288 10.18 6.81 16.04
CA VAL A 288 10.55 5.72 16.97
C VAL A 288 10.19 6.08 18.41
N VAL A 289 10.42 7.32 18.83
CA VAL A 289 10.01 7.80 20.16
C VAL A 289 8.49 7.72 20.30
N GLN A 290 7.74 8.23 19.34
CA GLN A 290 6.26 8.20 19.37
C GLN A 290 5.71 6.78 19.48
N ILE A 291 6.25 5.82 18.71
CA ILE A 291 5.81 4.41 18.75
C ILE A 291 6.07 3.78 20.11
N ARG A 292 7.20 4.11 20.78
CA ARG A 292 7.58 3.51 22.08
C ARG A 292 6.81 4.09 23.26
N THR A 293 6.39 5.35 23.17
CA THR A 293 5.77 6.07 24.30
C THR A 293 4.26 5.91 24.35
N ARG A 294 3.67 5.27 23.39
CA ARG A 294 2.22 5.05 23.26
C ARG A 294 1.90 3.56 23.35
#